data_bbf142d0587754631f7da1ac7aaaa360
#
_entry.id   bbf142d0587754631f7da1ac7aaaa360
#
_cell.length_a   1.000
_cell.length_b   1.000
_cell.length_c   1.000
_cell.angle_alpha   90.00
_cell.angle_beta   90.00
_cell.angle_gamma   90.00
#
_symmetry.space_group_name_H-M   'P 1'
#
loop_
_entity.id
_entity.type
_entity.pdbx_description
1 polymer ?
#
loop_
_entity_poly.entity_id
_entity_poly.type
_entity_poly.pdbx_seq_one_letter_code
_entity_poly.pdbx_strand_id
1 'polypeptide(L)'
;MIRRLLVPYLMGKRRDGLQRVQTIDPEPWSVLQSAQSTATELVDKDEQMRSMGRVYAVLAEHVEAAAAAGDLPVSISGDCVSTMGVMAGLQRAGREPQRMLWLDAHGDFHTWATTHTQYLGGMPLAMLVGRQDRRQNRRDSITALRDAIGVRPYPEELVLLSDARDLDPGEDVALARSAIVRCTLDQVLGNLSTHETLYVHFDTDVLDEAQRMPALKYHVPAGPRVEEMAELFRCLRDYPLLAVSVSAWHSELDAGDQAARICLELLDELLPGARSTPRERNSASTSSTQSAKLARAVSSDSSGASGTS
;
A
#
# COMPACT_ATOMS: atom_id res chain seq x y z
N MET A 1 13.20 -0.12 -17.96
CA MET A 1 12.56 -1.44 -17.69
C MET A 1 11.96 -1.41 -16.30
N ILE A 2 11.13 -2.43 -15.91
CA ILE A 2 10.61 -2.56 -14.53
C ILE A 2 11.51 -3.54 -13.78
N ARG A 3 11.95 -3.15 -12.57
CA ARG A 3 12.74 -3.98 -11.65
C ARG A 3 11.87 -4.36 -10.46
N ARG A 4 11.38 -5.60 -10.45
CA ARG A 4 10.49 -6.13 -9.43
C ARG A 4 11.27 -6.79 -8.31
N LEU A 5 10.96 -6.45 -7.04
CA LEU A 5 11.66 -6.92 -5.86
C LEU A 5 10.68 -7.30 -4.75
N LEU A 6 10.75 -8.52 -4.28
CA LEU A 6 10.10 -8.96 -3.05
C LEU A 6 11.00 -8.65 -1.86
N VAL A 7 10.43 -8.02 -0.84
CA VAL A 7 11.08 -7.67 0.42
C VAL A 7 10.41 -8.47 1.54
N PRO A 8 10.76 -9.76 1.71
CA PRO A 8 10.05 -10.68 2.60
C PRO A 8 10.41 -10.44 4.06
N TYR A 9 10.17 -9.23 4.54
CA TYR A 9 10.43 -8.82 5.92
C TYR A 9 9.24 -8.05 6.48
N LEU A 10 8.95 -8.31 7.76
CA LEU A 10 7.97 -7.60 8.57
C LEU A 10 8.65 -7.21 9.88
N MET A 11 8.78 -5.94 10.16
CA MET A 11 9.48 -5.42 11.34
C MET A 11 10.89 -6.02 11.53
N GLY A 12 11.62 -6.15 10.42
CA GLY A 12 12.97 -6.75 10.38
C GLY A 12 13.02 -8.27 10.46
N LYS A 13 11.89 -8.94 10.70
CA LYS A 13 11.78 -10.38 10.73
C LYS A 13 11.47 -10.92 9.34
N ARG A 14 12.17 -11.97 8.93
CA ARG A 14 11.93 -12.63 7.64
C ARG A 14 10.60 -13.35 7.61
N ARG A 15 9.85 -13.19 6.50
CA ARG A 15 8.55 -13.77 6.21
C ARG A 15 8.54 -14.34 4.79
N ASP A 16 8.88 -15.62 4.67
CA ASP A 16 9.09 -16.27 3.37
C ASP A 16 7.81 -16.47 2.54
N GLY A 17 6.63 -16.39 3.15
CA GLY A 17 5.35 -16.54 2.45
C GLY A 17 5.17 -15.56 1.30
N LEU A 18 5.80 -14.36 1.37
CA LEU A 18 5.74 -13.38 0.28
C LEU A 18 6.36 -13.88 -1.04
N GLN A 19 7.29 -14.86 -0.97
CA GLN A 19 7.89 -15.45 -2.18
C GLN A 19 6.89 -16.22 -3.06
N ARG A 20 5.69 -16.53 -2.54
CA ARG A 20 4.60 -17.12 -3.34
C ARG A 20 4.20 -16.26 -4.53
N VAL A 21 4.45 -14.94 -4.49
CA VAL A 21 4.28 -14.05 -5.64
C VAL A 21 4.98 -14.57 -6.89
N GLN A 22 6.19 -15.14 -6.75
CA GLN A 22 6.94 -15.70 -7.88
C GLN A 22 6.22 -16.86 -8.59
N THR A 23 5.26 -17.50 -7.93
CA THR A 23 4.47 -18.61 -8.50
C THR A 23 3.12 -18.14 -9.05
N ILE A 24 2.68 -16.95 -8.65
CA ILE A 24 1.37 -16.38 -9.01
C ILE A 24 1.52 -15.42 -10.19
N ASP A 25 2.56 -14.59 -10.16
CA ASP A 25 2.86 -13.62 -11.20
C ASP A 25 3.75 -14.25 -12.27
N PRO A 26 3.40 -14.17 -13.56
CA PRO A 26 4.27 -14.62 -14.66
C PRO A 26 5.50 -13.74 -14.85
N GLU A 27 5.52 -12.54 -14.29
CA GLU A 27 6.66 -11.63 -14.37
C GLU A 27 7.76 -12.02 -13.36
N PRO A 28 9.04 -11.83 -13.71
CA PRO A 28 10.12 -12.21 -12.82
C PRO A 28 10.26 -11.25 -11.62
N TRP A 29 10.26 -11.80 -10.43
CA TRP A 29 10.53 -11.10 -9.17
C TRP A 29 11.85 -11.56 -8.57
N SER A 30 12.75 -10.63 -8.28
CA SER A 30 13.89 -10.88 -7.41
C SER A 30 13.45 -10.90 -5.96
N VAL A 31 14.21 -11.58 -5.09
CA VAL A 31 13.94 -11.64 -3.65
C VAL A 31 15.10 -11.02 -2.90
N LEU A 32 14.81 -9.99 -2.11
CA LEU A 32 15.81 -9.36 -1.27
C LEU A 32 16.35 -10.35 -0.24
N GLN A 33 17.66 -10.47 -0.17
CA GLN A 33 18.39 -11.27 0.80
C GLN A 33 19.18 -10.34 1.73
N SER A 34 18.94 -10.44 3.04
CA SER A 34 19.74 -9.75 4.04
C SER A 34 20.23 -10.76 5.08
N ALA A 35 21.54 -10.83 5.23
CA ALA A 35 22.16 -11.65 6.28
C ALA A 35 21.91 -11.09 7.70
N GLN A 36 21.37 -9.89 7.79
CA GLN A 36 21.15 -9.16 9.05
C GLN A 36 19.74 -9.38 9.64
N SER A 37 18.91 -10.18 8.96
CA SER A 37 17.56 -10.47 9.46
C SER A 37 17.61 -11.40 10.67
N THR A 38 16.73 -11.14 11.64
CA THR A 38 16.53 -12.03 12.77
C THR A 38 15.39 -13.01 12.49
N ALA A 39 15.55 -14.27 12.95
CA ALA A 39 14.46 -15.24 12.91
C ALA A 39 13.44 -15.03 14.05
N THR A 40 13.83 -14.29 15.08
CA THR A 40 13.04 -14.01 16.28
C THR A 40 12.60 -12.55 16.32
N GLU A 41 11.48 -12.31 16.93
CA GLU A 41 11.00 -10.95 17.19
C GLU A 41 11.90 -10.26 18.22
N LEU A 42 12.38 -9.06 17.90
CA LEU A 42 13.19 -8.26 18.80
C LEU A 42 12.27 -7.46 19.73
N VAL A 43 12.44 -7.63 21.02
CA VAL A 43 11.65 -6.93 22.05
C VAL A 43 12.17 -5.51 22.27
N ASP A 44 13.50 -5.33 22.25
CA ASP A 44 14.10 -4.00 22.34
C ASP A 44 13.88 -3.21 21.06
N LYS A 45 13.22 -2.05 21.18
CA LYS A 45 12.82 -1.23 20.02
C LYS A 45 14.00 -0.60 19.31
N ASP A 46 15.06 -0.24 20.04
CA ASP A 46 16.26 0.35 19.46
C ASP A 46 17.02 -0.71 18.64
N GLU A 47 17.09 -1.95 19.15
CA GLU A 47 17.65 -3.07 18.40
C GLU A 47 16.81 -3.44 17.20
N GLN A 48 15.46 -3.42 17.34
CA GLN A 48 14.53 -3.64 16.24
C GLN A 48 14.75 -2.61 15.13
N MET A 49 14.82 -1.31 15.47
CA MET A 49 15.08 -0.25 14.48
C MET A 49 16.41 -0.43 13.78
N ARG A 50 17.48 -0.75 14.52
CA ARG A 50 18.80 -1.02 13.92
C ARG A 50 18.79 -2.23 12.99
N SER A 51 18.08 -3.30 13.36
CA SER A 51 17.95 -4.49 12.52
C SER A 51 17.17 -4.18 11.24
N MET A 52 16.06 -3.48 11.35
CA MET A 52 15.27 -3.02 10.20
C MET A 52 16.09 -2.08 9.31
N GLY A 53 16.85 -1.16 9.90
CA GLY A 53 17.74 -0.26 9.18
C GLY A 53 18.74 -0.99 8.29
N ARG A 54 19.33 -2.07 8.79
CA ARG A 54 20.25 -2.92 7.98
C ARG A 54 19.54 -3.64 6.84
N VAL A 55 18.33 -4.14 7.06
CA VAL A 55 17.52 -4.78 6.00
C VAL A 55 17.17 -3.78 4.90
N TYR A 56 16.67 -2.62 5.29
CA TYR A 56 16.21 -1.61 4.32
C TYR A 56 17.36 -0.82 3.68
N ALA A 57 18.56 -0.82 4.26
CA ALA A 57 19.76 -0.34 3.56
C ALA A 57 20.09 -1.21 2.33
N VAL A 58 19.90 -2.54 2.42
CA VAL A 58 20.06 -3.44 1.26
C VAL A 58 18.96 -3.16 0.21
N LEU A 59 17.72 -2.86 0.63
CA LEU A 59 16.68 -2.43 -0.30
C LEU A 59 17.09 -1.14 -1.03
N ALA A 60 17.67 -0.18 -0.30
CA ALA A 60 18.14 1.08 -0.88
C ALA A 60 19.20 0.86 -1.99
N GLU A 61 20.12 -0.08 -1.81
CA GLU A 61 21.12 -0.44 -2.82
C GLU A 61 20.46 -0.99 -4.11
N HIS A 62 19.43 -1.83 -3.97
CA HIS A 62 18.70 -2.37 -5.13
C HIS A 62 17.92 -1.28 -5.87
N VAL A 63 17.27 -0.38 -5.12
CA VAL A 63 16.51 0.74 -5.70
C VAL A 63 17.45 1.74 -6.37
N GLU A 64 18.58 2.07 -5.74
CA GLU A 64 19.62 2.93 -6.31
C GLU A 64 20.11 2.39 -7.66
N ALA A 65 20.48 1.11 -7.71
CA ALA A 65 20.95 0.47 -8.94
C ALA A 65 19.89 0.49 -10.06
N ALA A 66 18.61 0.25 -9.72
CA ALA A 66 17.52 0.31 -10.68
C ALA A 66 17.31 1.75 -11.19
N ALA A 67 17.21 2.71 -10.27
CA ALA A 67 16.97 4.11 -10.61
C ALA A 67 18.12 4.75 -11.40
N ALA A 68 19.38 4.42 -11.06
CA ALA A 68 20.55 4.87 -11.79
C ALA A 68 20.60 4.32 -13.23
N ALA A 69 20.07 3.11 -13.45
CA ALA A 69 19.92 2.52 -14.78
C ALA A 69 18.72 3.10 -15.57
N GLY A 70 17.92 3.98 -14.99
CA GLY A 70 16.69 4.50 -15.59
C GLY A 70 15.53 3.50 -15.58
N ASP A 71 15.64 2.43 -14.80
CA ASP A 71 14.58 1.45 -14.58
C ASP A 71 13.60 1.92 -13.50
N LEU A 72 12.37 1.41 -13.53
CA LEU A 72 11.36 1.65 -12.51
C LEU A 72 11.44 0.57 -11.42
N PRO A 73 11.90 0.88 -10.19
CA PRO A 73 11.86 -0.04 -9.08
C PRO A 73 10.41 -0.23 -8.59
N VAL A 74 10.00 -1.48 -8.47
CA VAL A 74 8.69 -1.90 -7.93
C VAL A 74 8.95 -2.91 -6.82
N SER A 75 8.46 -2.65 -5.61
CA SER A 75 8.67 -3.54 -4.46
C SER A 75 7.37 -3.95 -3.80
N ILE A 76 7.33 -5.17 -3.26
CA ILE A 76 6.29 -5.65 -2.35
C ILE A 76 6.97 -6.05 -1.03
N SER A 77 6.47 -5.54 0.08
CA SER A 77 7.02 -5.75 1.42
C SER A 77 5.96 -6.10 2.45
N GLY A 78 6.39 -6.56 3.63
CA GLY A 78 5.48 -6.86 4.74
C GLY A 78 5.06 -5.63 5.56
N ASP A 79 5.77 -4.50 5.44
CA ASP A 79 5.48 -3.26 6.19
C ASP A 79 5.83 -1.99 5.44
N CYS A 80 5.18 -0.87 5.84
CA CYS A 80 5.35 0.46 5.24
C CYS A 80 6.72 1.10 5.55
N VAL A 81 7.45 0.57 6.53
CA VAL A 81 8.80 1.06 6.89
C VAL A 81 9.79 0.88 5.73
N SER A 82 9.53 -0.08 4.84
CA SER A 82 10.32 -0.30 3.61
C SER A 82 10.37 0.92 2.69
N THR A 83 9.40 1.84 2.76
CA THR A 83 9.40 3.10 2.01
C THR A 83 10.66 3.93 2.23
N MET A 84 11.25 3.86 3.44
CA MET A 84 12.51 4.54 3.71
C MET A 84 13.67 3.97 2.90
N GLY A 85 13.71 2.64 2.70
CA GLY A 85 14.71 2.03 1.81
C GLY A 85 14.51 2.43 0.36
N VAL A 86 13.27 2.50 -0.10
CA VAL A 86 12.96 2.97 -1.47
C VAL A 86 13.39 4.42 -1.65
N MET A 87 13.00 5.31 -0.73
CA MET A 87 13.35 6.73 -0.82
C MET A 87 14.87 6.94 -0.75
N ALA A 88 15.58 6.23 0.13
CA ALA A 88 17.04 6.32 0.23
C ALA A 88 17.71 5.94 -1.10
N GLY A 89 17.25 4.87 -1.76
CA GLY A 89 17.78 4.45 -3.06
C GLY A 89 17.52 5.49 -4.14
N LEU A 90 16.33 6.07 -4.20
CA LEU A 90 16.01 7.16 -5.13
C LEU A 90 16.90 8.39 -4.87
N GLN A 91 17.07 8.77 -3.61
CA GLN A 91 17.92 9.91 -3.22
C GLN A 91 19.39 9.70 -3.61
N ARG A 92 19.94 8.49 -3.40
CA ARG A 92 21.32 8.14 -3.77
C ARG A 92 21.52 8.18 -5.29
N ALA A 93 20.50 7.77 -6.05
CA ALA A 93 20.50 7.84 -7.52
C ALA A 93 20.29 9.27 -8.06
N GLY A 94 20.06 10.27 -7.22
CA GLY A 94 19.69 11.62 -7.64
C GLY A 94 18.32 11.71 -8.33
N ARG A 95 17.43 10.79 -8.02
CA ARG A 95 16.08 10.65 -8.60
C ARG A 95 14.98 10.85 -7.55
N GLU A 96 15.14 11.85 -6.70
CA GLU A 96 14.13 12.18 -5.69
C GLU A 96 12.80 12.60 -6.34
N PRO A 97 11.65 12.04 -5.94
CA PRO A 97 10.36 12.35 -6.56
C PRO A 97 9.91 13.77 -6.19
N GLN A 98 9.20 14.43 -7.11
CA GLN A 98 8.60 15.74 -6.86
C GLN A 98 7.31 15.63 -6.05
N ARG A 99 6.68 14.45 -6.04
CA ARG A 99 5.51 14.15 -5.25
C ARG A 99 5.53 12.70 -4.77
N MET A 100 5.12 12.46 -3.53
CA MET A 100 4.88 11.13 -2.99
C MET A 100 3.39 10.97 -2.72
N LEU A 101 2.77 9.98 -3.36
CA LEU A 101 1.41 9.56 -3.06
C LEU A 101 1.47 8.40 -2.07
N TRP A 102 0.92 8.60 -0.89
CA TRP A 102 0.79 7.61 0.17
C TRP A 102 -0.68 7.21 0.29
N LEU A 103 -1.02 6.00 -0.15
CA LEU A 103 -2.36 5.41 -0.09
C LEU A 103 -2.43 4.47 1.11
N ASP A 104 -3.21 4.83 2.14
CA ASP A 104 -3.23 4.13 3.41
C ASP A 104 -4.51 4.45 4.18
N ALA A 105 -5.06 3.49 4.92
CA ALA A 105 -6.16 3.73 5.84
C ALA A 105 -5.72 4.47 7.11
N HIS A 106 -4.42 4.44 7.42
CA HIS A 106 -3.79 5.01 8.61
C HIS A 106 -2.99 6.27 8.27
N GLY A 107 -2.51 6.94 9.28
CA GLY A 107 -1.63 8.10 9.10
C GLY A 107 -0.17 7.73 8.96
N ASP A 108 0.22 6.62 9.55
CA ASP A 108 1.62 6.20 9.70
C ASP A 108 2.52 7.31 10.27
N PHE A 109 1.90 8.21 11.05
CA PHE A 109 2.48 9.48 11.48
C PHE A 109 2.72 9.58 12.98
N HIS A 110 2.69 8.43 13.66
CA HIS A 110 3.05 8.38 15.08
C HIS A 110 4.52 8.68 15.32
N THR A 111 4.77 9.26 16.48
CA THR A 111 6.08 9.38 17.10
C THR A 111 6.06 8.69 18.45
N TRP A 112 7.19 8.64 19.17
CA TRP A 112 7.20 8.09 20.53
C TRP A 112 6.29 8.85 21.49
N ALA A 113 6.02 10.12 21.22
CA ALA A 113 5.14 10.94 22.05
C ALA A 113 3.64 10.66 21.81
N THR A 114 3.26 10.20 20.62
CA THR A 114 1.86 10.01 20.24
C THR A 114 1.42 8.54 20.22
N THR A 115 2.36 7.60 20.07
CA THR A 115 2.00 6.18 20.00
C THR A 115 1.61 5.61 21.35
N HIS A 116 0.51 4.87 21.39
CA HIS A 116 0.08 4.10 22.56
C HIS A 116 0.69 2.69 22.58
N THR A 117 0.95 2.11 21.41
CA THR A 117 1.39 0.72 21.25
C THR A 117 2.90 0.56 21.12
N GLN A 118 3.62 1.64 20.81
CA GLN A 118 5.02 1.62 20.41
C GLN A 118 5.29 0.75 19.17
N TYR A 119 4.28 0.57 18.33
CA TYR A 119 4.39 -0.18 17.10
C TYR A 119 5.06 0.68 16.03
N LEU A 120 6.20 0.20 15.52
CA LEU A 120 7.00 0.95 14.53
C LEU A 120 6.30 1.06 13.16
N GLY A 121 5.36 0.14 12.88
CA GLY A 121 4.58 0.17 11.65
C GLY A 121 3.64 1.37 11.53
N GLY A 122 3.26 2.03 12.63
CA GLY A 122 2.48 3.27 12.59
C GLY A 122 3.33 4.55 12.58
N MET A 123 4.63 4.47 12.24
CA MET A 123 5.56 5.61 12.33
C MET A 123 6.31 5.95 11.02
N PRO A 124 6.23 5.15 9.94
CA PRO A 124 7.17 5.30 8.82
C PRO A 124 7.05 6.65 8.11
N LEU A 125 5.86 7.20 7.94
CA LEU A 125 5.70 8.52 7.32
C LEU A 125 6.30 9.62 8.19
N ALA A 126 6.08 9.59 9.52
CA ALA A 126 6.71 10.55 10.46
C ALA A 126 8.23 10.47 10.41
N MET A 127 8.80 9.25 10.36
CA MET A 127 10.23 9.04 10.23
C MET A 127 10.77 9.59 8.91
N LEU A 128 10.07 9.32 7.82
CA LEU A 128 10.46 9.72 6.46
C LEU A 128 10.52 11.24 6.30
N VAL A 129 9.53 11.96 6.83
CA VAL A 129 9.51 13.44 6.76
C VAL A 129 10.40 14.11 7.83
N GLY A 130 11.04 13.30 8.69
CA GLY A 130 12.03 13.80 9.63
C GLY A 130 11.47 14.33 10.95
N ARG A 131 10.25 13.89 11.32
CA ARG A 131 9.74 14.17 12.66
C ARG A 131 10.71 13.64 13.71
N GLN A 132 10.96 14.45 14.75
CA GLN A 132 11.89 14.12 15.82
C GLN A 132 11.17 14.21 17.15
N ASP A 133 11.20 13.14 17.89
CA ASP A 133 10.99 13.19 19.32
C ASP A 133 11.96 12.25 20.03
N ARG A 134 12.24 12.56 21.28
CA ARG A 134 13.06 11.73 22.13
C ARG A 134 12.21 11.26 23.28
N ARG A 135 12.09 9.97 23.41
CA ARG A 135 11.54 9.39 24.61
C ARG A 135 12.46 9.71 25.78
N GLN A 136 11.90 10.22 26.90
CA GLN A 136 12.67 10.38 28.14
C GLN A 136 13.37 9.05 28.47
N ASN A 137 14.69 9.13 28.68
CA ASN A 137 15.57 7.99 29.00
C ASN A 137 15.91 7.00 27.87
N ARG A 138 15.72 7.32 26.58
CA ARG A 138 16.22 6.50 25.46
C ARG A 138 17.25 7.26 24.64
N ARG A 139 18.26 6.50 24.14
CA ARG A 139 19.35 7.06 23.32
C ARG A 139 18.90 7.36 21.91
N ASP A 140 17.98 6.54 21.37
CA ASP A 140 17.61 6.59 19.97
C ASP A 140 16.28 7.34 19.78
N SER A 141 16.29 8.34 18.93
CA SER A 141 15.11 9.00 18.40
C SER A 141 14.43 8.07 17.39
N ILE A 142 13.19 8.37 16.97
CA ILE A 142 12.55 7.67 15.84
C ILE A 142 13.37 7.80 14.56
N THR A 143 14.32 8.73 14.49
CA THR A 143 15.20 8.93 13.33
C THR A 143 16.32 7.89 13.23
N ALA A 144 16.58 7.10 14.29
CA ALA A 144 17.69 6.14 14.30
C ALA A 144 17.60 5.13 13.13
N LEU A 145 16.40 4.69 12.77
CA LEU A 145 16.18 3.81 11.65
C LEU A 145 16.49 4.52 10.33
N ARG A 146 15.98 5.74 10.15
CA ARG A 146 16.26 6.58 9.00
C ARG A 146 17.77 6.82 8.83
N ASP A 147 18.46 7.14 9.94
CA ASP A 147 19.89 7.39 9.94
C ASP A 147 20.68 6.11 9.60
N ALA A 148 20.23 4.93 10.06
CA ALA A 148 20.82 3.64 9.73
C ALA A 148 20.68 3.28 8.24
N ILE A 149 19.61 3.70 7.57
CA ILE A 149 19.38 3.50 6.13
C ILE A 149 20.11 4.58 5.32
N GLY A 150 20.32 5.77 5.91
CA GLY A 150 20.91 6.93 5.25
C GLY A 150 19.93 7.68 4.35
N VAL A 151 18.63 7.67 4.69
CA VAL A 151 17.62 8.46 4.00
C VAL A 151 17.56 9.87 4.59
N ARG A 152 17.54 10.89 3.72
CA ARG A 152 17.33 12.28 4.14
C ARG A 152 15.84 12.54 4.36
N PRO A 153 15.48 13.48 5.25
CA PRO A 153 14.08 13.90 5.40
C PRO A 153 13.47 14.31 4.07
N TYR A 154 12.28 13.80 3.78
CA TYR A 154 11.50 14.19 2.62
C TYR A 154 10.54 15.34 3.02
N PRO A 155 10.37 16.38 2.20
CA PRO A 155 9.51 17.53 2.55
C PRO A 155 8.04 17.12 2.74
N GLU A 156 7.42 17.57 3.84
CA GLU A 156 6.01 17.25 4.15
C GLU A 156 5.05 17.75 3.09
N GLU A 157 5.28 18.93 2.52
CA GLU A 157 4.46 19.56 1.49
C GLU A 157 4.47 18.81 0.15
N LEU A 158 5.39 17.88 -0.03
CA LEU A 158 5.47 17.02 -1.20
C LEU A 158 4.76 15.67 -1.00
N VAL A 159 4.22 15.42 0.19
CA VAL A 159 3.46 14.21 0.50
C VAL A 159 1.97 14.47 0.30
N LEU A 160 1.32 13.60 -0.46
CA LEU A 160 -0.12 13.50 -0.60
C LEU A 160 -0.57 12.20 0.09
N LEU A 161 -1.22 12.32 1.26
CA LEU A 161 -1.75 11.21 2.04
C LEU A 161 -3.24 11.02 1.70
N SER A 162 -3.59 9.89 1.09
CA SER A 162 -4.95 9.61 0.67
C SER A 162 -5.60 8.53 1.52
N ASP A 163 -6.83 8.80 1.89
CA ASP A 163 -7.78 7.91 2.59
C ASP A 163 -7.42 7.55 4.03
N ALA A 164 -6.48 8.24 4.66
CA ALA A 164 -6.18 8.09 6.07
C ALA A 164 -7.41 8.47 6.93
N ARG A 165 -8.13 7.45 7.39
CA ARG A 165 -9.44 7.55 8.06
C ARG A 165 -9.47 6.89 9.43
N ASP A 166 -8.55 5.98 9.72
CA ASP A 166 -8.37 5.36 11.04
C ASP A 166 -7.15 5.97 11.73
N LEU A 167 -7.37 7.08 12.41
CA LEU A 167 -6.33 7.89 13.04
C LEU A 167 -6.51 7.92 14.55
N ASP A 168 -5.44 7.63 15.27
CA ASP A 168 -5.39 7.85 16.72
C ASP A 168 -5.39 9.36 17.07
N PRO A 169 -5.97 9.77 18.23
CA PRO A 169 -6.11 11.20 18.57
C PRO A 169 -4.82 12.02 18.55
N GLY A 170 -3.68 11.43 18.92
CA GLY A 170 -2.38 12.11 18.90
C GLY A 170 -1.82 12.24 17.49
N GLU A 171 -2.06 11.26 16.65
CA GLU A 171 -1.68 11.23 15.25
C GLU A 171 -2.48 12.23 14.43
N ASP A 172 -3.80 12.26 14.61
CA ASP A 172 -4.68 13.24 13.92
C ASP A 172 -4.24 14.68 14.18
N VAL A 173 -3.95 15.02 15.46
CA VAL A 173 -3.44 16.35 15.82
C VAL A 173 -2.09 16.64 15.18
N ALA A 174 -1.19 15.65 15.09
CA ALA A 174 0.11 15.82 14.47
C ALA A 174 0.00 16.05 12.96
N LEU A 175 -0.86 15.29 12.27
CA LEU A 175 -1.16 15.45 10.85
C LEU A 175 -1.81 16.79 10.55
N ALA A 176 -2.78 17.22 11.36
CA ALA A 176 -3.44 18.52 11.20
C ALA A 176 -2.49 19.73 11.34
N ARG A 177 -1.33 19.54 11.99
CA ARG A 177 -0.28 20.56 12.16
C ARG A 177 0.88 20.40 11.18
N SER A 178 0.84 19.40 10.33
CA SER A 178 1.86 19.16 9.31
C SER A 178 1.57 19.94 8.04
N ALA A 179 2.53 19.96 7.11
CA ALA A 179 2.34 20.44 5.76
C ALA A 179 1.90 19.34 4.78
N ILE A 180 1.66 18.10 5.27
CA ILE A 180 1.17 16.99 4.47
C ILE A 180 -0.24 17.32 3.95
N VAL A 181 -0.44 17.14 2.65
CA VAL A 181 -1.75 17.31 2.03
C VAL A 181 -2.56 16.02 2.21
N ARG A 182 -3.70 16.12 2.88
CA ARG A 182 -4.64 14.99 3.06
C ARG A 182 -5.79 15.11 2.08
N CYS A 183 -6.18 14.01 1.47
CA CYS A 183 -7.28 13.96 0.52
C CYS A 183 -8.00 12.60 0.53
N THR A 184 -9.12 12.50 -0.13
CA THR A 184 -9.78 11.23 -0.48
C THR A 184 -9.33 10.75 -1.86
N LEU A 185 -9.61 9.48 -2.20
CA LEU A 185 -9.16 8.88 -3.46
C LEU A 185 -9.60 9.69 -4.70
N ASP A 186 -10.83 10.16 -4.71
CA ASP A 186 -11.40 10.97 -5.80
C ASP A 186 -10.72 12.34 -5.97
N GLN A 187 -10.05 12.83 -4.94
CA GLN A 187 -9.32 14.11 -4.96
C GLN A 187 -7.85 13.96 -5.37
N VAL A 188 -7.31 12.74 -5.43
CA VAL A 188 -5.88 12.51 -5.71
C VAL A 188 -5.44 13.19 -7.01
N LEU A 189 -6.14 12.93 -8.11
CA LEU A 189 -5.75 13.49 -9.43
C LEU A 189 -5.83 15.00 -9.48
N GLY A 190 -6.73 15.62 -8.70
CA GLY A 190 -6.83 17.08 -8.57
C GLY A 190 -5.68 17.72 -7.80
N ASN A 191 -4.94 16.95 -7.01
CA ASN A 191 -3.78 17.37 -6.23
C ASN A 191 -2.42 17.05 -6.89
N LEU A 192 -2.43 16.41 -8.07
CA LEU A 192 -1.23 16.02 -8.81
C LEU A 192 -1.13 16.77 -10.13
N SER A 193 0.08 17.14 -10.53
CA SER A 193 0.38 17.59 -11.88
C SER A 193 0.90 16.43 -12.72
N THR A 194 0.41 16.29 -13.95
CA THR A 194 0.80 15.21 -14.87
C THR A 194 2.28 15.22 -15.26
N HIS A 195 3.00 16.32 -14.97
CA HIS A 195 4.42 16.45 -15.24
C HIS A 195 5.31 16.19 -14.03
N GLU A 196 4.72 16.08 -12.83
CA GLU A 196 5.48 15.77 -11.62
C GLU A 196 5.95 14.31 -11.63
N THR A 197 7.20 14.10 -11.25
CA THR A 197 7.72 12.77 -11.00
C THR A 197 7.12 12.23 -9.70
N LEU A 198 6.64 10.98 -9.75
CA LEU A 198 5.81 10.41 -8.70
C LEU A 198 6.42 9.15 -8.09
N TYR A 199 6.42 9.06 -6.76
CA TYR A 199 6.55 7.81 -6.03
C TYR A 199 5.20 7.42 -5.46
N VAL A 200 4.70 6.24 -5.81
CA VAL A 200 3.44 5.69 -5.29
C VAL A 200 3.73 4.65 -4.23
N HIS A 201 3.28 4.89 -3.01
CA HIS A 201 3.22 3.92 -1.93
C HIS A 201 1.78 3.48 -1.73
N PHE A 202 1.55 2.17 -1.80
CA PHE A 202 0.24 1.56 -1.65
C PHE A 202 0.27 0.60 -0.47
N ASP A 203 -0.28 1.04 0.68
CA ASP A 203 -0.65 0.13 1.74
C ASP A 203 -1.96 -0.57 1.35
N THR A 204 -1.97 -1.90 1.40
CA THR A 204 -3.12 -2.67 0.93
C THR A 204 -4.34 -2.54 1.84
N ASP A 205 -4.16 -2.08 3.07
CA ASP A 205 -5.25 -1.88 4.03
C ASP A 205 -6.05 -0.57 3.78
N VAL A 206 -5.61 0.27 2.83
CA VAL A 206 -6.42 1.40 2.34
C VAL A 206 -7.75 0.91 1.74
N LEU A 207 -7.78 -0.32 1.20
CA LEU A 207 -8.98 -0.89 0.64
C LEU A 207 -10.06 -1.13 1.71
N ASP A 208 -11.32 -1.00 1.32
CA ASP A 208 -12.45 -1.23 2.21
C ASP A 208 -12.43 -2.67 2.76
N GLU A 209 -12.75 -2.85 4.04
CA GLU A 209 -12.80 -4.17 4.70
C GLU A 209 -13.76 -5.14 4.01
N ALA A 210 -14.81 -4.62 3.33
CA ALA A 210 -15.77 -5.44 2.58
C ALA A 210 -15.13 -6.17 1.40
N GLN A 211 -13.94 -5.75 0.94
CA GLN A 211 -13.16 -6.45 -0.07
C GLN A 211 -12.63 -7.80 0.42
N ARG A 212 -12.71 -8.06 1.73
CA ARG A 212 -12.31 -9.31 2.37
C ARG A 212 -10.90 -9.75 1.99
N MET A 213 -9.95 -8.82 2.10
CA MET A 213 -8.53 -9.09 1.90
C MET A 213 -7.98 -9.93 3.07
N PRO A 214 -7.83 -11.25 2.96
CA PRO A 214 -7.48 -12.10 4.10
C PRO A 214 -6.07 -11.84 4.62
N ALA A 215 -5.22 -11.25 3.80
CA ALA A 215 -3.83 -10.94 4.16
C ALA A 215 -3.66 -9.69 5.00
N LEU A 216 -4.71 -8.91 5.24
CA LEU A 216 -4.61 -7.70 6.05
C LEU A 216 -4.59 -8.02 7.53
N LYS A 217 -3.76 -7.30 8.26
CA LYS A 217 -3.73 -7.30 9.71
C LYS A 217 -4.84 -6.40 10.29
N TYR A 218 -5.09 -5.29 9.63
CA TYR A 218 -6.11 -4.33 9.99
C TYR A 218 -7.16 -4.26 8.89
N HIS A 219 -8.41 -4.16 9.26
CA HIS A 219 -9.55 -4.07 8.36
C HIS A 219 -10.34 -2.81 8.70
N VAL A 220 -10.24 -1.80 7.86
CA VAL A 220 -10.84 -0.48 8.09
C VAL A 220 -12.00 -0.28 7.13
N PRO A 221 -13.22 0.00 7.65
CA PRO A 221 -14.39 0.25 6.80
C PRO A 221 -14.32 1.58 6.07
N ALA A 222 -15.23 1.76 5.12
CA ALA A 222 -15.42 2.99 4.35
C ALA A 222 -14.19 3.40 3.50
N GLY A 223 -13.39 2.43 3.09
CA GLY A 223 -12.29 2.64 2.15
C GLY A 223 -12.71 2.50 0.69
N PRO A 224 -11.78 2.78 -0.25
CA PRO A 224 -12.01 2.56 -1.66
C PRO A 224 -12.18 1.07 -1.98
N ARG A 225 -13.00 0.79 -2.99
CA ARG A 225 -13.12 -0.55 -3.55
C ARG A 225 -11.96 -0.83 -4.51
N VAL A 226 -11.74 -2.11 -4.80
CA VAL A 226 -10.70 -2.54 -5.75
C VAL A 226 -10.88 -1.88 -7.12
N GLU A 227 -12.13 -1.77 -7.60
CA GLU A 227 -12.44 -1.15 -8.88
C GLU A 227 -12.10 0.36 -8.91
N GLU A 228 -12.36 1.08 -7.83
CA GLU A 228 -12.05 2.50 -7.69
C GLU A 228 -10.54 2.72 -7.63
N MET A 229 -9.82 1.87 -6.90
CA MET A 229 -8.36 1.89 -6.88
C MET A 229 -7.75 1.57 -8.25
N ALA A 230 -8.30 0.58 -8.97
CA ALA A 230 -7.88 0.25 -10.33
C ALA A 230 -8.09 1.40 -11.30
N GLU A 231 -9.17 2.17 -11.15
CA GLU A 231 -9.43 3.36 -11.97
C GLU A 231 -8.40 4.46 -11.70
N LEU A 232 -8.11 4.75 -10.44
CA LEU A 232 -7.03 5.68 -10.07
C LEU A 232 -5.68 5.22 -10.66
N PHE A 233 -5.34 3.96 -10.52
CA PHE A 233 -4.05 3.42 -10.99
C PHE A 233 -3.92 3.49 -12.52
N ARG A 234 -4.99 3.26 -13.27
CA ARG A 234 -5.00 3.49 -14.73
C ARG A 234 -4.69 4.93 -15.10
N CYS A 235 -5.24 5.89 -14.36
CA CYS A 235 -4.93 7.30 -14.58
C CYS A 235 -3.47 7.63 -14.21
N LEU A 236 -2.94 7.06 -13.12
CA LEU A 236 -1.57 7.28 -12.67
C LEU A 236 -0.52 6.62 -13.57
N ARG A 237 -0.88 5.65 -14.40
CA ARG A 237 0.03 4.98 -15.36
C ARG A 237 0.74 5.96 -16.29
N ASP A 238 0.08 7.05 -16.64
CA ASP A 238 0.59 8.07 -17.57
C ASP A 238 1.49 9.11 -16.88
N TYR A 239 1.64 9.03 -15.56
CA TYR A 239 2.55 9.90 -14.81
C TYR A 239 3.99 9.39 -14.87
N PRO A 240 5.01 10.28 -14.73
CA PRO A 240 6.41 9.87 -14.66
C PRO A 240 6.71 9.16 -13.34
N LEU A 241 6.43 7.86 -13.25
CA LEU A 241 6.68 7.06 -12.06
C LEU A 241 8.18 6.87 -11.84
N LEU A 242 8.68 7.15 -10.63
CA LEU A 242 10.05 6.90 -10.20
C LEU A 242 10.18 5.66 -9.32
N ALA A 243 9.15 5.31 -8.57
CA ALA A 243 9.07 4.08 -7.79
C ALA A 243 7.61 3.71 -7.49
N VAL A 244 7.38 2.43 -7.26
CA VAL A 244 6.12 1.90 -6.71
C VAL A 244 6.47 0.94 -5.58
N SER A 245 5.80 1.08 -4.43
CA SER A 245 5.90 0.11 -3.33
C SER A 245 4.53 -0.30 -2.83
N VAL A 246 4.39 -1.59 -2.52
CA VAL A 246 3.20 -2.19 -1.91
C VAL A 246 3.59 -2.73 -0.54
N SER A 247 2.75 -2.56 0.46
CA SER A 247 3.01 -3.01 1.83
C SER A 247 1.77 -3.52 2.56
N ALA A 248 1.97 -3.87 3.84
CA ALA A 248 0.98 -4.40 4.77
C ALA A 248 0.30 -5.71 4.34
N TRP A 249 0.92 -6.45 3.45
CA TRP A 249 0.42 -7.74 3.01
C TRP A 249 1.07 -8.90 3.79
N HIS A 250 0.28 -9.51 4.64
CA HIS A 250 0.67 -10.67 5.45
C HIS A 250 0.37 -11.97 4.69
N SER A 251 1.32 -12.40 3.89
CA SER A 251 1.19 -13.57 3.02
C SER A 251 0.80 -14.86 3.74
N GLU A 252 1.15 -14.99 5.01
CA GLU A 252 0.78 -16.16 5.84
C GLU A 252 -0.73 -16.22 6.15
N LEU A 253 -1.43 -15.08 6.06
CA LEU A 253 -2.87 -14.96 6.27
C LEU A 253 -3.66 -15.06 4.95
N ASP A 254 -2.97 -15.02 3.81
CA ASP A 254 -3.58 -14.98 2.47
C ASP A 254 -4.05 -16.35 2.01
N ALA A 255 -5.20 -16.79 2.51
CA ALA A 255 -5.80 -18.04 2.11
C ALA A 255 -6.19 -18.03 0.62
N GLY A 256 -5.62 -18.95 -0.15
CA GLY A 256 -5.90 -19.08 -1.58
C GLY A 256 -5.31 -17.97 -2.46
N ASP A 257 -4.34 -17.21 -1.96
CA ASP A 257 -3.65 -16.13 -2.68
C ASP A 257 -4.59 -15.01 -3.18
N GLN A 258 -5.68 -14.77 -2.48
CA GLN A 258 -6.67 -13.78 -2.91
C GLN A 258 -6.10 -12.36 -2.88
N ALA A 259 -5.47 -11.96 -1.77
CA ALA A 259 -4.87 -10.64 -1.65
C ALA A 259 -3.72 -10.47 -2.65
N ALA A 260 -2.90 -11.52 -2.83
CA ALA A 260 -1.85 -11.54 -3.84
C ALA A 260 -2.37 -11.21 -5.24
N ARG A 261 -3.44 -11.88 -5.67
CA ARG A 261 -4.03 -11.68 -7.00
C ARG A 261 -4.57 -10.26 -7.15
N ILE A 262 -5.30 -9.75 -6.16
CA ILE A 262 -5.83 -8.38 -6.18
C ILE A 262 -4.68 -7.36 -6.27
N CYS A 263 -3.64 -7.51 -5.44
CA CYS A 263 -2.49 -6.61 -5.47
C CYS A 263 -1.75 -6.63 -6.81
N LEU A 264 -1.56 -7.82 -7.40
CA LEU A 264 -0.90 -7.95 -8.70
C LEU A 264 -1.75 -7.38 -9.84
N GLU A 265 -3.07 -7.59 -9.82
CA GLU A 265 -4.00 -6.98 -10.77
C GLU A 265 -3.99 -5.45 -10.68
N LEU A 266 -3.96 -4.89 -9.47
CA LEU A 266 -3.83 -3.45 -9.27
C LEU A 266 -2.48 -2.92 -9.75
N LEU A 267 -1.38 -3.63 -9.50
CA LEU A 267 -0.07 -3.26 -10.04
C LEU A 267 -0.05 -3.28 -11.57
N ASP A 268 -0.70 -4.23 -12.22
CA ASP A 268 -0.83 -4.28 -13.67
C ASP A 268 -1.60 -3.07 -14.23
N GLU A 269 -2.55 -2.51 -13.47
CA GLU A 269 -3.24 -1.27 -13.84
C GLU A 269 -2.34 -0.04 -13.70
N LEU A 270 -1.43 -0.03 -12.75
CA LEU A 270 -0.52 1.11 -12.50
C LEU A 270 0.72 1.11 -13.39
N LEU A 271 1.27 -0.07 -13.69
CA LEU A 271 2.59 -0.16 -14.31
C LEU A 271 2.56 0.05 -15.83
N PRO A 272 3.47 0.85 -16.41
CA PRO A 272 3.55 1.03 -17.86
C PRO A 272 3.95 -0.27 -18.57
N GLY A 273 3.29 -0.58 -19.68
CA GLY A 273 3.59 -1.76 -20.50
C GLY A 273 3.10 -3.10 -19.93
N ALA A 274 2.37 -3.11 -18.82
CA ALA A 274 1.62 -4.28 -18.38
C ALA A 274 0.54 -4.63 -19.41
N ARG A 275 0.36 -5.92 -19.67
CA ARG A 275 -0.43 -6.42 -20.78
C ARG A 275 -1.89 -5.99 -20.67
N SER A 276 -2.41 -5.32 -21.69
CA SER A 276 -3.85 -5.17 -21.96
C SER A 276 -4.44 -6.48 -22.52
N THR A 277 -4.21 -7.61 -21.86
CA THR A 277 -4.95 -8.84 -22.14
C THR A 277 -6.06 -8.95 -21.11
N PRO A 278 -7.35 -9.02 -21.55
CA PRO A 278 -8.41 -9.36 -20.61
C PRO A 278 -8.12 -10.77 -20.09
N ARG A 279 -7.73 -10.88 -18.82
CA ARG A 279 -7.85 -12.15 -18.11
C ARG A 279 -9.34 -12.50 -18.18
N GLU A 280 -9.71 -13.63 -18.81
CA GLU A 280 -11.07 -14.15 -18.82
C GLU A 280 -11.60 -14.13 -17.39
N ARG A 281 -12.51 -13.22 -17.13
CA ARG A 281 -13.28 -13.24 -15.89
C ARG A 281 -14.06 -14.53 -15.92
N ASN A 282 -13.66 -15.51 -15.13
CA ASN A 282 -14.46 -16.66 -14.80
C ASN A 282 -15.69 -16.16 -14.02
N SER A 283 -16.64 -15.58 -14.75
CA SER A 283 -18.00 -15.41 -14.27
C SER A 283 -18.60 -16.81 -14.23
N ALA A 284 -18.62 -17.41 -13.05
CA ALA A 284 -19.55 -18.47 -12.75
C ALA A 284 -20.97 -17.88 -12.86
N SER A 285 -21.46 -17.69 -14.08
CA SER A 285 -22.87 -17.46 -14.35
C SER A 285 -23.57 -18.79 -14.16
N THR A 286 -24.08 -19.02 -12.95
CA THR A 286 -25.16 -19.97 -12.75
C THR A 286 -26.33 -19.56 -13.65
N SER A 287 -26.55 -20.32 -14.67
CA SER A 287 -27.72 -20.27 -15.53
C SER A 287 -29.01 -20.38 -14.70
N SER A 288 -29.75 -19.28 -14.64
CA SER A 288 -31.15 -19.28 -14.28
C SER A 288 -31.98 -18.91 -15.54
N THR A 289 -32.00 -19.82 -16.49
CA THR A 289 -32.93 -19.76 -17.63
C THR A 289 -33.96 -20.86 -17.44
N GLN A 290 -34.88 -20.64 -16.48
CA GLN A 290 -36.18 -21.35 -16.49
C GLN A 290 -37.12 -20.55 -15.57
N SER A 291 -37.88 -19.61 -16.14
CA SER A 291 -39.19 -19.15 -15.66
C SER A 291 -39.63 -17.92 -16.48
N ALA A 292 -39.80 -18.08 -17.76
CA ALA A 292 -40.51 -17.11 -18.59
C ALA A 292 -41.36 -17.84 -19.64
N LYS A 293 -42.23 -18.75 -19.18
CA LYS A 293 -43.31 -19.32 -20.00
C LYS A 293 -44.40 -19.83 -19.07
N LEU A 294 -45.18 -18.92 -18.49
CA LEU A 294 -46.55 -19.15 -17.99
C LEU A 294 -47.14 -17.83 -17.47
N ALA A 295 -47.49 -16.91 -18.36
CA ALA A 295 -48.38 -15.79 -18.06
C ALA A 295 -48.89 -15.17 -19.37
N ARG A 296 -49.56 -15.98 -20.17
CA ARG A 296 -50.50 -15.52 -21.24
C ARG A 296 -51.58 -16.57 -21.38
N ALA A 297 -52.61 -16.44 -20.57
CA ALA A 297 -53.98 -16.87 -20.82
C ALA A 297 -54.74 -16.62 -19.50
N VAL A 298 -55.52 -15.61 -19.49
CA VAL A 298 -56.91 -15.51 -19.04
C VAL A 298 -57.18 -14.01 -18.84
N SER A 299 -57.60 -13.36 -19.87
CA SER A 299 -58.44 -12.18 -19.80
C SER A 299 -59.81 -12.63 -20.30
N SER A 300 -60.80 -12.37 -19.54
CA SER A 300 -62.20 -12.12 -19.83
C SER A 300 -63.10 -12.76 -18.74
N ASP A 301 -63.77 -11.98 -18.08
CA ASP A 301 -65.20 -11.82 -17.97
C ASP A 301 -65.65 -11.31 -16.57
N SER A 302 -66.37 -10.19 -16.76
CA SER A 302 -67.65 -9.82 -16.15
C SER A 302 -67.73 -9.45 -14.67
N SER A 303 -67.92 -8.15 -14.47
CA SER A 303 -69.16 -7.48 -14.03
C SER A 303 -69.86 -8.00 -12.76
N GLY A 304 -70.05 -7.08 -11.85
CA GLY A 304 -71.33 -7.11 -11.12
C GLY A 304 -71.30 -6.83 -9.62
N ALA A 305 -71.75 -5.62 -9.30
CA ALA A 305 -72.71 -5.33 -8.23
C ALA A 305 -72.27 -5.26 -6.76
N SER A 306 -72.18 -4.05 -6.25
CA SER A 306 -73.02 -3.44 -5.23
C SER A 306 -73.19 -4.12 -3.85
N GLY A 307 -72.94 -3.35 -2.78
CA GLY A 307 -73.83 -3.42 -1.64
C GLY A 307 -73.15 -3.35 -0.25
N THR A 308 -73.14 -2.18 0.30
CA THR A 308 -73.47 -1.81 1.68
C THR A 308 -73.24 -2.79 2.82
N SER A 309 -72.44 -2.43 3.78
CA SER A 309 -72.71 -2.00 5.15
C SER A 309 -71.42 -1.67 5.86
#